data_4d2967d8ab18c40ee5febd9e7a897ce9
#
_entry.id   4d2967d8ab18c40ee5febd9e7a897ce9
#
_cell.length_a   1.000
_cell.length_b   1.000
_cell.length_c   1.000
_cell.angle_alpha   90.00
_cell.angle_beta   90.00
_cell.angle_gamma   90.00
#
_symmetry.space_group_name_H-M   'P 1'
#
loop_
_entity.id
_entity.type
_entity.pdbx_description
1 polymer ?
#
loop_
_entity_poly.entity_id
_entity_poly.type
_entity_poly.pdbx_seq_one_letter_code
_entity_poly.pdbx_strand_id
1 'polypeptide(L)'
;MPIFIVSRYIIPADGSDTRSQERFDDLVQAKKRWHSIIASDIDKTSIAWEMVQIVRGDGICIASEILDNRIPEPKPTPETEE
;
A
#
# COMPACT_ATOMS: atom_id res chain seq x y z
N MET A 1 10.08 -3.18 23.41
CA MET A 1 9.18 -2.26 22.78
C MET A 1 8.77 -2.76 21.46
N PRO A 2 7.50 -2.68 21.14
CA PRO A 2 7.06 -3.13 19.83
C PRO A 2 7.54 -2.16 18.76
N ILE A 3 7.83 -2.67 17.62
CA ILE A 3 8.25 -1.89 16.49
C ILE A 3 7.28 -2.17 15.35
N PHE A 4 6.90 -1.12 14.64
CA PHE A 4 5.97 -1.24 13.52
C PHE A 4 6.65 -0.65 12.29
N ILE A 5 6.61 -1.37 11.19
CA ILE A 5 7.26 -0.96 9.95
C ILE A 5 6.18 -0.72 8.91
N VAL A 6 6.14 0.50 8.38
CA VAL A 6 5.27 0.83 7.27
C VAL A 6 6.08 0.58 6.01
N SER A 7 5.69 -0.44 5.27
CA SER A 7 6.42 -0.90 4.10
C SER A 7 5.64 -0.56 2.84
N ARG A 8 6.32 -0.03 1.84
CA ARG A 8 5.73 0.29 0.54
C ARG A 8 6.48 -0.44 -0.54
N TYR A 9 5.76 -1.07 -1.43
CA TYR A 9 6.34 -1.66 -2.63
C TYR A 9 5.59 -1.03 -3.81
N ILE A 10 6.29 -0.29 -4.64
CA ILE A 10 5.70 0.48 -5.72
C ILE A 10 6.19 -0.04 -7.06
N ILE A 11 5.25 -0.29 -7.96
CA ILE A 11 5.55 -0.58 -9.35
C ILE A 11 5.10 0.65 -10.14
N PRO A 12 6.02 1.50 -10.58
CA PRO A 12 5.62 2.70 -11.30
C PRO A 12 5.12 2.36 -12.70
N ALA A 13 4.39 3.28 -13.28
CA ALA A 13 3.90 3.11 -14.64
C ALA A 13 5.07 2.99 -15.61
N ASP A 14 6.23 3.57 -15.26
CA ASP A 14 7.37 3.49 -16.11
C ASP A 14 8.55 3.55 -15.17
N GLY A 15 9.49 2.75 -15.31
CA GLY A 15 10.69 2.72 -14.48
C GLY A 15 10.78 1.47 -13.64
N SER A 16 11.71 1.48 -12.72
CA SER A 16 12.01 0.32 -11.90
C SER A 16 11.18 0.29 -10.64
N ASP A 17 10.86 -0.90 -10.18
CA ASP A 17 10.16 -1.07 -8.91
C ASP A 17 10.96 -0.47 -7.78
N THR A 18 10.26 0.05 -6.79
CA THR A 18 10.90 0.60 -5.62
C THR A 18 10.27 0.05 -4.37
N ARG A 19 11.06 -0.01 -3.31
CA ARG A 19 10.60 -0.40 -1.99
C ARG A 19 11.10 0.61 -1.00
N SER A 20 10.29 0.90 -0.01
CA SER A 20 10.73 1.74 1.09
C SER A 20 10.09 1.28 2.38
N GLN A 21 10.70 1.60 3.49
CA GLN A 21 10.20 1.22 4.80
C GLN A 21 10.43 2.36 5.77
N GLU A 22 9.47 2.56 6.67
CA GLU A 22 9.61 3.53 7.74
C GLU A 22 9.30 2.83 9.04
N ARG A 23 10.06 3.11 10.06
CA ARG A 23 9.99 2.42 11.32
C ARG A 23 9.37 3.31 12.36
N PHE A 24 8.46 2.77 13.13
CA PHE A 24 7.77 3.47 14.18
C PHE A 24 7.75 2.62 15.44
N ASP A 25 7.74 3.25 16.59
CA ASP A 25 7.59 2.52 17.86
C ASP A 25 6.18 2.74 18.44
N ASP A 26 5.29 3.35 17.69
CA ASP A 26 3.94 3.64 18.11
C ASP A 26 2.99 3.26 16.98
N LEU A 27 2.05 2.38 17.26
CA LEU A 27 1.10 1.91 16.24
C LEU A 27 0.24 3.05 15.68
N VAL A 28 -0.11 4.02 16.52
CA VAL A 28 -0.93 5.14 16.05
C VAL A 28 -0.18 5.94 15.01
N GLN A 29 1.10 6.18 15.21
CA GLN A 29 1.92 6.90 14.24
C GLN A 29 2.10 6.08 12.96
N ALA A 30 2.28 4.79 13.10
CA ALA A 30 2.39 3.90 11.93
C ALA A 30 1.09 3.93 11.12
N LYS A 31 -0.06 3.88 11.78
CA LYS A 31 -1.36 3.92 11.10
C LYS A 31 -1.58 5.26 10.40
N LYS A 32 -1.19 6.36 11.03
CA LYS A 32 -1.31 7.67 10.40
C LYS A 32 -0.48 7.74 9.13
N ARG A 33 0.74 7.22 9.18
CA ARG A 33 1.59 7.21 8.01
C ARG A 33 1.03 6.30 6.91
N TRP A 34 0.52 5.14 7.28
CA TRP A 34 -0.07 4.19 6.35
C TRP A 34 -1.27 4.82 5.63
N HIS A 35 -2.18 5.46 6.36
CA HIS A 35 -3.31 6.14 5.76
C HIS A 35 -2.88 7.32 4.89
N SER A 36 -1.86 8.05 5.31
CA SER A 36 -1.35 9.17 4.56
C SER A 36 -0.78 8.74 3.22
N ILE A 37 -0.05 7.63 3.19
CA ILE A 37 0.52 7.09 1.96
C ILE A 37 -0.59 6.66 1.02
N ILE A 38 -1.58 5.95 1.53
CA ILE A 38 -2.69 5.47 0.72
C ILE A 38 -3.46 6.67 0.15
N ALA A 39 -3.77 7.65 0.98
CA ALA A 39 -4.51 8.82 0.53
C ALA A 39 -3.74 9.61 -0.53
N SER A 40 -2.44 9.66 -0.39
CA SER A 40 -1.60 10.39 -1.33
C SER A 40 -1.48 9.65 -2.67
N ASP A 41 -1.45 8.33 -2.63
CA ASP A 41 -1.11 7.55 -3.82
C ASP A 41 -2.32 6.95 -4.54
N ILE A 42 -3.48 7.04 -3.93
CA ILE A 42 -4.65 6.35 -4.47
C ILE A 42 -5.05 6.84 -5.86
N ASP A 43 -4.77 8.08 -6.17
CA ASP A 43 -5.12 8.62 -7.48
C ASP A 43 -3.89 8.98 -8.31
N LYS A 44 -2.71 8.50 -7.96
CA LYS A 44 -1.51 8.82 -8.72
C LYS A 44 -1.40 7.94 -9.95
N THR A 45 -1.46 8.53 -11.10
CA THR A 45 -1.35 7.79 -12.34
C THR A 45 0.08 7.37 -12.65
N SER A 46 1.06 7.96 -11.97
CA SER A 46 2.46 7.57 -12.15
C SER A 46 2.78 6.25 -11.44
N ILE A 47 1.87 5.76 -10.59
CA ILE A 47 2.04 4.50 -9.91
C ILE A 47 1.08 3.50 -10.53
N ALA A 48 1.62 2.44 -11.13
CA ALA A 48 0.78 1.41 -11.72
C ALA A 48 0.20 0.50 -10.63
N TRP A 49 0.98 0.18 -9.64
CA TRP A 49 0.55 -0.73 -8.57
C TRP A 49 1.36 -0.43 -7.31
N GLU A 50 0.72 -0.54 -6.17
CA GLU A 50 1.42 -0.32 -4.93
C GLU A 50 0.82 -1.18 -3.83
N MET A 51 1.66 -1.72 -2.97
CA MET A 51 1.21 -2.41 -1.77
C MET A 51 1.78 -1.68 -0.56
N VAL A 52 0.93 -1.31 0.37
CA VAL A 52 1.32 -0.60 1.58
C VAL A 52 0.91 -1.44 2.78
N GLN A 53 1.85 -1.77 3.63
CA GLN A 53 1.61 -2.65 4.76
C GLN A 53 2.13 -2.06 6.05
N ILE A 54 1.52 -2.42 7.16
CA ILE A 54 2.11 -2.22 8.47
C ILE A 54 2.49 -3.60 8.99
N VAL A 55 3.75 -3.83 9.25
CA VAL A 55 4.25 -5.11 9.72
C VAL A 55 4.84 -4.90 11.11
N ARG A 56 4.41 -5.73 12.06
CA ARG A 56 4.95 -5.66 13.40
C ARG A 56 6.37 -6.26 13.41
N GLY A 57 7.16 -5.87 14.39
CA GLY A 57 8.56 -6.30 14.42
C GLY A 57 8.78 -7.81 14.45
N ASP A 58 7.76 -8.58 14.87
CA ASP A 58 7.85 -10.04 14.87
C ASP A 58 7.37 -10.64 13.54
N GLY A 59 7.08 -9.82 12.54
CA GLY A 59 6.70 -10.31 11.21
C GLY A 59 5.21 -10.39 10.95
N ILE A 60 4.39 -10.08 11.93
CA ILE A 60 2.94 -10.16 11.75
C ILE A 60 2.44 -8.93 11.01
N CYS A 61 1.74 -9.15 9.90
CA CYS A 61 1.16 -8.05 9.13
C CYS A 61 -0.12 -7.58 9.84
N ILE A 62 -0.15 -6.31 10.23
CA ILE A 62 -1.28 -5.75 10.92
C ILE A 62 -2.29 -5.17 9.94
N ALA A 63 -1.84 -4.55 8.89
CA ALA A 63 -2.70 -3.93 7.89
C ALA A 63 -2.03 -4.01 6.52
N SER A 64 -2.84 -4.11 5.50
CA SER A 64 -2.34 -4.22 4.13
C SER A 64 -3.36 -3.63 3.19
N GLU A 65 -2.89 -2.88 2.21
CA GLU A 65 -3.76 -2.31 1.19
C GLU A 65 -3.04 -2.36 -0.15
N ILE A 66 -3.76 -2.69 -1.20
CA ILE A 66 -3.22 -2.74 -2.55
C ILE A 66 -3.92 -1.67 -3.37
N LEU A 67 -3.13 -0.81 -4.01
CA LEU A 67 -3.62 0.21 -4.91
C LEU A 67 -3.22 -0.21 -6.32
N ASP A 68 -4.20 -0.61 -7.10
CA ASP A 68 -3.92 -1.10 -8.45
C ASP A 68 -4.53 -0.15 -9.45
N ASN A 69 -3.71 0.66 -10.05
CA ASN A 69 -4.14 1.65 -11.03
C ASN A 69 -3.90 1.20 -12.47
N ARG A 70 -3.49 -0.07 -12.66
CA ARG A 70 -3.13 -0.54 -13.98
C ARG A 70 -4.31 -0.86 -14.83
N ILE A 71 -5.43 -1.18 -14.24
CA ILE A 71 -6.38 -1.73 -14.95
C ILE A 71 -7.40 -1.10 -15.27
N PRO A 72 -7.64 -0.75 -16.21
CA PRO A 72 -8.69 -0.13 -16.58
C PRO A 72 -9.70 -1.03 -16.86
N GLU A 73 -9.88 -1.92 -16.83
CA GLU A 73 -10.74 -2.62 -17.30
C GLU A 73 -11.70 -3.01 -16.75
N PRO A 74 -12.44 -2.93 -17.02
CA PRO A 74 -13.57 -3.11 -16.55
C PRO A 74 -13.87 -4.40 -16.25
N LYS A 75 -14.09 -4.78 -15.72
CA LYS A 75 -14.34 -5.79 -15.43
C LYS A 75 -15.50 -6.06 -15.40
N PRO A 76 -16.06 -6.52 -15.65
CA PRO A 76 -17.21 -6.67 -15.70
C PRO A 76 -17.77 -7.18 -14.65
N THR A 77 -18.29 -7.28 -14.43
CA THR A 77 -18.65 -7.52 -13.57
C THR A 77 -19.40 -8.22 -13.24
N PRO A 78 -19.64 -8.49 -13.15
CA PRO A 78 -20.08 -8.98 -12.79
C PRO A 78 -20.75 -9.38 -12.21
N GLU A 79 -20.65 -9.19 -12.22
CA GLU A 79 -21.01 -9.28 -11.80
C GLU A 79 -21.81 -9.50 -11.53
N THR A 80 -21.92 -9.51 -11.72
CA THR A 80 -22.43 -9.53 -11.57
C THR A 80 -23.30 -9.93 -11.67
N GLU A 81 -23.23 -9.95 -11.75
CA GLU A 81 -23.78 -10.10 -11.86
C GLU A 81 -24.56 -10.47 -11.91
N GLU A 82 -24.91 -10.63 -11.95
CA GLU A 82 -25.34 -10.81 -11.99
C GLU A 82 -25.81 -11.14 -12.03
#